data_5244221cb19f89ae8425353d2957a053
#
_entry.id   5244221cb19f89ae8425353d2957a053
#
_cell.length_a   1.000
_cell.length_b   1.000
_cell.length_c   1.000
_cell.angle_alpha   90.00
_cell.angle_beta   90.00
_cell.angle_gamma   90.00
#
_symmetry.space_group_name_H-M   'P 1'
#
loop_
_entity.id
_entity.type
_entity.pdbx_description
1 polymer ?
#
loop_
_entity_poly.entity_id
_entity_poly.type
_entity_poly.pdbx_seq_one_letter_code
_entity_poly.pdbx_strand_id
1 'polypeptide(L)'
;MRLWARRAPMPERVAAFVGAALVVTVVAWLLVPGTGTVTNVGAVGSAGFTSGTPTATPGGGGAGGSPAGSGLTSGGGSSGSLGGGAPAPGTGGAPTGGPTGGAAPGGAGQAAAAGGCTAPPGSDQGVSADQIRIAIIVINIFGPTTNGAFGIASAAQQQAYFQDVINSINSSGGVACHHKLAPVYFQANASDASNLQQVCLDVEQAKVFAVIDYGAYDVYPSIAACFPENGLPYISVTLPPQSEQKQYYPYIFSSASTLELLYHNSVQALAQRGFFGASNGFKKLGLLYEDCVAQEPGEVQGWLHQVGIGAAQIVSYDLGCPTGFASPSDLEQAVLKFKESGVTHLTEVGTVPNFGLFTKVAEQQGFRPKYGLPDEGEVAITASNEGPNQNNIANAIAITGGRFGEDVTPGMQPTRGTVACSAIYQANGMPPVYQQPLGAGGSACDDVWLLAGAINHAPTLQRRALAAGLQAAGSVEFSYPYGPNQFGPGVTTGQEFWRTVQFLTSCGCWRVVDPTFHPSF
;
A
#
# COMPACT_ATOMS: atom_id res chain seq x y z
N MET A 1 -12.38 8.52 -37.11
CA MET A 1 -11.05 8.80 -37.68
C MET A 1 -10.91 10.20 -38.33
N ARG A 2 -11.79 10.68 -39.22
CA ARG A 2 -11.60 12.01 -39.89
C ARG A 2 -11.66 13.22 -38.92
N LEU A 3 -12.42 13.16 -37.84
CA LEU A 3 -12.53 14.25 -36.86
C LEU A 3 -11.34 14.27 -35.88
N TRP A 4 -10.84 13.10 -35.49
CA TRP A 4 -9.67 12.95 -34.62
C TRP A 4 -8.41 13.47 -35.32
N ALA A 5 -8.19 13.11 -36.59
CA ALA A 5 -7.04 13.58 -37.38
C ALA A 5 -6.95 15.09 -37.53
N ARG A 6 -8.02 15.85 -37.27
CA ARG A 6 -8.01 17.32 -37.32
C ARG A 6 -7.78 17.99 -35.95
N ARG A 7 -7.96 17.26 -34.82
CA ARG A 7 -7.90 17.82 -33.48
C ARG A 7 -6.73 17.31 -32.62
N ALA A 8 -6.13 16.17 -32.98
CA ALA A 8 -4.99 15.64 -32.25
C ALA A 8 -3.74 16.52 -32.42
N PRO A 9 -2.95 16.74 -31.37
CA PRO A 9 -1.67 17.47 -31.49
C PRO A 9 -0.68 16.76 -32.40
N MET A 10 0.26 17.51 -32.94
CA MET A 10 1.24 17.02 -33.95
C MET A 10 1.98 15.73 -33.54
N PRO A 11 2.49 15.58 -32.29
CA PRO A 11 3.20 14.37 -31.89
C PRO A 11 2.32 13.11 -31.93
N GLU A 12 1.05 13.20 -31.58
CA GLU A 12 0.12 12.07 -31.60
C GLU A 12 -0.19 11.61 -33.04
N ARG A 13 -0.25 12.55 -33.99
CA ARG A 13 -0.44 12.21 -35.39
C ARG A 13 0.78 11.48 -35.95
N VAL A 14 1.99 11.93 -35.60
CA VAL A 14 3.24 11.27 -35.98
C VAL A 14 3.31 9.87 -35.41
N ALA A 15 3.01 9.69 -34.12
CA ALA A 15 2.99 8.39 -33.46
C ALA A 15 1.98 7.42 -34.12
N ALA A 16 0.78 7.89 -34.43
CA ALA A 16 -0.24 7.08 -35.11
C ALA A 16 0.18 6.67 -36.55
N PHE A 17 0.84 7.55 -37.28
CA PHE A 17 1.37 7.22 -38.63
C PHE A 17 2.53 6.23 -38.54
N VAL A 18 3.45 6.40 -37.58
CA VAL A 18 4.57 5.49 -37.38
C VAL A 18 4.05 4.11 -36.95
N GLY A 19 3.07 4.05 -36.03
CA GLY A 19 2.43 2.80 -35.60
C GLY A 19 1.73 2.09 -36.76
N ALA A 20 0.97 2.82 -37.59
CA ALA A 20 0.32 2.23 -38.76
C ALA A 20 1.34 1.72 -39.81
N ALA A 21 2.42 2.43 -40.02
CA ALA A 21 3.50 2.02 -40.94
C ALA A 21 4.19 0.74 -40.43
N LEU A 22 4.47 0.65 -39.12
CA LEU A 22 5.05 -0.55 -38.47
C LEU A 22 4.15 -1.77 -38.64
N VAL A 23 2.85 -1.63 -38.39
CA VAL A 23 1.88 -2.72 -38.56
C VAL A 23 1.86 -3.21 -40.01
N VAL A 24 1.84 -2.29 -40.99
CA VAL A 24 1.87 -2.64 -42.42
C VAL A 24 3.17 -3.36 -42.77
N THR A 25 4.30 -2.94 -42.21
CA THR A 25 5.61 -3.57 -42.46
C THR A 25 5.66 -5.00 -41.87
N VAL A 26 5.16 -5.19 -40.67
CA VAL A 26 5.09 -6.52 -40.04
C VAL A 26 4.15 -7.45 -40.80
N VAL A 27 2.98 -6.97 -41.22
CA VAL A 27 2.04 -7.76 -42.03
C VAL A 27 2.63 -8.10 -43.40
N ALA A 28 3.31 -7.17 -44.04
CA ALA A 28 4.01 -7.43 -45.32
C ALA A 28 5.12 -8.47 -45.12
N TRP A 29 5.86 -8.42 -44.02
CA TRP A 29 6.92 -9.39 -43.70
C TRP A 29 6.38 -10.79 -43.43
N LEU A 30 5.21 -10.91 -42.79
CA LEU A 30 4.52 -12.18 -42.55
C LEU A 30 3.91 -12.80 -43.82
N LEU A 31 3.66 -11.99 -44.84
CA LEU A 31 3.07 -12.45 -46.12
C LEU A 31 4.10 -12.80 -47.20
N VAL A 32 5.39 -12.54 -46.97
CA VAL A 32 6.48 -12.97 -47.90
C VAL A 32 6.86 -14.43 -47.57
N PRO A 33 6.68 -15.38 -48.51
CA PRO A 33 7.13 -16.76 -48.31
C PRO A 33 8.65 -16.79 -48.19
N GLY A 34 9.13 -17.09 -46.96
CA GLY A 34 10.56 -17.16 -46.68
C GLY A 34 11.25 -18.33 -47.39
N THR A 35 12.10 -18.02 -48.33
CA THR A 35 13.15 -18.94 -48.83
C THR A 35 14.41 -18.65 -48.00
N GLY A 36 14.53 -19.29 -46.83
CA GLY A 36 15.71 -19.12 -45.97
C GLY A 36 16.02 -20.43 -45.26
N THR A 37 17.11 -21.05 -45.65
CA THR A 37 17.73 -22.21 -44.98
C THR A 37 18.08 -21.87 -43.53
N VAL A 38 17.47 -22.60 -42.58
CA VAL A 38 17.75 -22.50 -41.16
C VAL A 38 19.08 -23.20 -40.87
N THR A 39 20.10 -22.45 -40.52
CA THR A 39 21.29 -22.99 -39.85
C THR A 39 21.00 -23.14 -38.36
N ASN A 40 20.99 -24.36 -37.88
CA ASN A 40 20.84 -24.68 -36.46
C ASN A 40 21.97 -24.09 -35.61
N VAL A 41 21.64 -23.15 -34.75
CA VAL A 41 22.47 -22.79 -33.58
C VAL A 41 21.78 -23.35 -32.35
N GLY A 42 22.53 -24.15 -31.59
CA GLY A 42 22.04 -25.05 -30.54
C GLY A 42 21.24 -24.34 -29.46
N ALA A 43 20.10 -24.92 -29.16
CA ALA A 43 19.23 -24.58 -28.05
C ALA A 43 19.85 -25.08 -26.73
N VAL A 44 20.08 -24.14 -25.81
CA VAL A 44 20.28 -24.46 -24.40
C VAL A 44 18.88 -24.62 -23.78
N GLY A 45 18.65 -25.85 -23.21
CA GLY A 45 17.33 -26.29 -22.82
C GLY A 45 16.67 -25.47 -21.70
N SER A 46 15.47 -25.05 -21.96
CA SER A 46 14.48 -24.67 -20.95
C SER A 46 13.72 -25.94 -20.53
N ALA A 47 13.81 -26.30 -19.25
CA ALA A 47 13.05 -27.39 -18.65
C ALA A 47 11.55 -26.99 -18.61
N GLY A 48 10.76 -27.64 -19.47
CA GLY A 48 9.31 -27.52 -19.47
C GLY A 48 8.69 -28.25 -18.29
N PHE A 49 7.86 -27.59 -17.54
CA PHE A 49 6.93 -28.21 -16.60
C PHE A 49 5.67 -28.63 -17.37
N THR A 50 5.53 -29.92 -17.59
CA THR A 50 4.28 -30.51 -18.09
C THR A 50 3.36 -30.81 -16.92
N SER A 51 2.18 -30.22 -16.94
CA SER A 51 1.05 -30.56 -16.08
C SER A 51 0.53 -31.97 -16.43
N GLY A 52 0.79 -32.94 -15.56
CA GLY A 52 0.25 -34.30 -15.66
C GLY A 52 -1.00 -34.46 -14.81
N THR A 53 -2.10 -34.75 -15.44
CA THR A 53 -3.34 -35.24 -14.83
C THR A 53 -3.16 -36.68 -14.34
N PRO A 54 -3.52 -37.06 -13.12
CA PRO A 54 -3.44 -38.48 -12.70
C PRO A 54 -4.65 -39.27 -13.15
N THR A 55 -4.42 -40.22 -14.04
CA THR A 55 -5.37 -41.31 -14.33
C THR A 55 -4.99 -42.52 -13.47
N ALA A 56 -5.90 -43.00 -12.66
CA ALA A 56 -5.76 -44.21 -11.85
C ALA A 56 -5.99 -45.48 -12.69
N THR A 57 -5.14 -46.47 -12.54
CA THR A 57 -5.49 -47.89 -12.75
C THR A 57 -4.53 -48.79 -11.93
N PRO A 58 -5.01 -49.93 -11.39
CA PRO A 58 -4.38 -50.68 -10.31
C PRO A 58 -3.64 -51.92 -10.77
N GLY A 59 -2.69 -52.36 -9.93
CA GLY A 59 -2.34 -53.77 -9.88
C GLY A 59 -0.86 -54.14 -9.93
N GLY A 60 -0.38 -54.83 -8.91
CA GLY A 60 0.66 -55.85 -9.08
C GLY A 60 1.95 -55.72 -8.26
N GLY A 61 1.97 -56.33 -7.14
CA GLY A 61 2.86 -57.05 -6.31
C GLY A 61 4.37 -57.15 -6.63
N GLY A 62 5.18 -57.16 -5.58
CA GLY A 62 6.56 -57.67 -5.64
C GLY A 62 7.44 -57.20 -4.48
N ALA A 63 7.71 -58.13 -3.64
CA ALA A 63 8.45 -58.08 -2.37
C ALA A 63 9.94 -57.66 -2.48
N GLY A 64 10.49 -57.17 -1.36
CA GLY A 64 11.88 -57.50 -1.02
C GLY A 64 12.74 -56.37 -0.50
N GLY A 65 13.07 -56.39 0.79
CA GLY A 65 14.40 -56.01 1.27
C GLY A 65 14.53 -54.78 2.13
N SER A 66 14.36 -54.95 3.45
CA SER A 66 15.07 -54.13 4.46
C SER A 66 16.50 -54.67 4.62
N PRO A 67 17.48 -53.92 5.15
CA PRO A 67 17.57 -53.81 6.59
C PRO A 67 18.11 -52.45 7.16
N ALA A 68 17.69 -52.22 8.39
CA ALA A 68 18.43 -51.82 9.61
C ALA A 68 19.32 -50.54 9.55
N GLY A 69 19.39 -49.65 10.49
CA GLY A 69 19.00 -49.62 11.89
C GLY A 69 19.76 -48.50 12.59
N SER A 70 19.38 -48.18 13.78
CA SER A 70 19.96 -47.33 14.83
C SER A 70 19.23 -45.99 14.94
N GLY A 71 18.51 -45.63 15.98
CA GLY A 71 18.40 -46.04 17.38
C GLY A 71 19.21 -45.18 18.30
N LEU A 72 18.52 -44.27 19.06
CA LEU A 72 18.87 -43.75 20.39
C LEU A 72 17.76 -42.79 20.83
N THR A 73 16.79 -43.19 21.66
CA THR A 73 16.62 -43.07 23.11
C THR A 73 16.69 -41.64 23.63
N SER A 74 15.58 -41.03 24.02
CA SER A 74 14.80 -41.02 25.28
C SER A 74 15.48 -40.33 26.47
N GLY A 75 14.75 -39.40 27.06
CA GLY A 75 14.89 -38.81 28.38
C GLY A 75 13.96 -37.61 28.49
N GLY A 76 12.88 -37.52 29.19
CA GLY A 76 12.41 -38.16 30.38
C GLY A 76 12.71 -37.30 31.63
N GLY A 77 11.71 -36.59 32.20
CA GLY A 77 11.81 -35.91 33.49
C GLY A 77 10.84 -34.74 33.56
N SER A 78 9.66 -34.91 34.04
CA SER A 78 9.09 -34.95 35.39
C SER A 78 8.87 -33.56 36.04
N SER A 79 7.61 -33.15 36.04
CA SER A 79 6.77 -32.64 37.13
C SER A 79 7.43 -31.93 38.32
N GLY A 80 6.89 -30.76 38.64
CA GLY A 80 7.01 -30.09 39.94
C GLY A 80 5.88 -29.10 40.17
N SER A 81 4.82 -29.57 40.85
CA SER A 81 3.71 -28.82 41.40
C SER A 81 4.06 -28.40 42.85
N LEU A 82 3.82 -27.15 43.20
CA LEU A 82 3.58 -26.61 44.52
C LEU A 82 2.89 -25.28 44.32
N GLY A 83 1.71 -24.92 44.75
CA GLY A 83 1.04 -25.19 46.01
C GLY A 83 1.04 -23.94 46.88
N GLY A 84 -0.09 -23.24 46.96
CA GLY A 84 -0.48 -22.58 48.19
C GLY A 84 -0.48 -21.06 48.27
N GLY A 85 -1.65 -20.47 48.58
CA GLY A 85 -1.77 -19.33 49.47
C GLY A 85 -2.57 -18.13 49.01
N ALA A 86 -3.90 -18.17 49.19
CA ALA A 86 -4.69 -16.93 49.32
C ALA A 86 -4.49 -16.32 50.72
N PRO A 87 -4.64 -15.02 50.91
CA PRO A 87 -5.69 -14.50 51.75
C PRO A 87 -6.45 -13.29 51.19
N ALA A 88 -7.76 -13.27 51.47
CA ALA A 88 -8.64 -12.10 51.44
C ALA A 88 -8.76 -11.55 52.89
N PRO A 89 -9.61 -10.52 53.17
CA PRO A 89 -9.85 -9.24 52.51
C PRO A 89 -9.58 -8.03 53.46
N GLY A 90 -9.38 -6.86 52.94
CA GLY A 90 -9.32 -5.61 53.72
C GLY A 90 -10.33 -4.60 53.16
N THR A 91 -11.32 -4.32 53.99
CA THR A 91 -12.32 -3.24 53.87
C THR A 91 -11.68 -1.89 54.16
N GLY A 92 -12.03 -0.85 53.41
CA GLY A 92 -11.80 0.52 53.88
C GLY A 92 -11.85 1.62 52.81
N GLY A 93 -12.93 2.43 52.86
CA GLY A 93 -12.88 3.87 52.67
C GLY A 93 -13.04 4.42 51.25
N ALA A 94 -14.25 4.89 50.93
CA ALA A 94 -14.48 5.90 49.89
C ALA A 94 -13.94 7.28 50.33
N PRO A 95 -13.49 8.11 49.38
CA PRO A 95 -13.94 9.49 49.35
C PRO A 95 -14.57 9.87 48.02
N THR A 96 -15.70 10.50 48.11
CA THR A 96 -16.44 11.30 47.15
C THR A 96 -15.60 12.50 46.71
N GLY A 97 -15.49 12.66 45.38
CA GLY A 97 -14.92 13.85 44.77
C GLY A 97 -14.91 13.73 43.26
N GLY A 98 -16.01 14.10 42.58
CA GLY A 98 -16.07 14.15 41.15
C GLY A 98 -15.27 15.32 40.58
N PRO A 99 -14.76 15.20 39.37
CA PRO A 99 -14.78 16.29 38.43
C PRO A 99 -15.58 15.94 37.19
N THR A 100 -16.32 16.92 36.77
CA THR A 100 -17.11 17.15 35.57
C THR A 100 -16.52 16.50 34.31
N GLY A 101 -17.36 15.71 33.65
CA GLY A 101 -17.08 15.00 32.43
C GLY A 101 -16.66 15.90 31.27
N GLY A 102 -15.46 15.63 30.76
CA GLY A 102 -15.07 15.96 29.41
C GLY A 102 -15.67 14.91 28.47
N ALA A 103 -16.41 15.34 27.46
CA ALA A 103 -16.94 14.47 26.42
C ALA A 103 -15.77 13.77 25.72
N ALA A 104 -15.77 12.44 25.73
CA ALA A 104 -14.83 11.64 24.96
C ALA A 104 -15.12 11.82 23.45
N PRO A 105 -14.10 11.96 22.58
CA PRO A 105 -14.32 11.93 21.14
C PRO A 105 -14.83 10.53 20.75
N GLY A 106 -15.95 10.49 20.03
CA GLY A 106 -16.56 9.24 19.58
C GLY A 106 -15.63 8.44 18.67
N GLY A 107 -15.26 7.21 19.07
CA GLY A 107 -14.49 6.28 18.26
C GLY A 107 -15.27 5.82 17.03
N ALA A 108 -14.61 5.72 15.89
CA ALA A 108 -15.14 5.08 14.70
C ALA A 108 -15.42 3.60 15.01
N GLY A 109 -16.67 3.23 15.11
CA GLY A 109 -17.10 1.88 15.49
C GLY A 109 -18.09 1.85 16.64
N GLN A 110 -18.45 3.00 17.24
CA GLN A 110 -19.58 3.00 18.16
C GLN A 110 -20.88 2.81 17.37
N ALA A 111 -21.46 1.60 17.51
CA ALA A 111 -22.86 1.40 17.22
C ALA A 111 -23.65 2.57 17.79
N ALA A 112 -24.42 3.25 16.95
CA ALA A 112 -25.36 4.26 17.40
C ALA A 112 -26.22 3.61 18.49
N ALA A 113 -26.12 4.13 19.71
CA ALA A 113 -26.99 3.69 20.82
C ALA A 113 -28.42 3.65 20.30
N ALA A 114 -29.17 2.61 20.69
CA ALA A 114 -30.54 2.35 20.26
C ALA A 114 -31.53 3.43 20.69
N GLY A 115 -31.32 4.65 20.31
CA GLY A 115 -32.17 5.81 20.50
C GLY A 115 -32.35 6.51 19.19
N GLY A 116 -33.44 6.18 18.47
CA GLY A 116 -34.01 7.02 17.44
C GLY A 116 -33.12 7.54 16.33
N CYS A 117 -32.15 6.77 15.84
CA CYS A 117 -31.36 7.16 14.69
C CYS A 117 -32.24 7.29 13.43
N THR A 118 -32.15 8.40 12.73
CA THR A 118 -32.84 8.60 11.46
C THR A 118 -31.82 8.50 10.33
N ALA A 119 -32.03 7.57 9.40
CA ALA A 119 -31.16 7.45 8.24
C ALA A 119 -31.18 8.76 7.43
N PRO A 120 -30.02 9.18 6.89
CA PRO A 120 -29.98 10.33 5.99
C PRO A 120 -30.95 10.15 4.82
N PRO A 121 -31.63 11.23 4.40
CA PRO A 121 -32.58 11.16 3.28
C PRO A 121 -31.87 10.92 1.95
N GLY A 122 -32.63 10.48 0.96
CA GLY A 122 -32.15 10.24 -0.40
C GLY A 122 -31.67 8.82 -0.63
N SER A 123 -31.49 8.51 -1.89
CA SER A 123 -30.93 7.25 -2.36
C SER A 123 -30.12 7.51 -3.62
N ASP A 124 -29.15 6.67 -3.88
CA ASP A 124 -28.34 6.68 -5.09
C ASP A 124 -28.15 5.24 -5.57
N GLN A 125 -27.51 5.07 -6.71
CA GLN A 125 -27.19 3.74 -7.22
C GLN A 125 -26.39 2.96 -6.15
N GLY A 126 -26.76 1.70 -5.95
CA GLY A 126 -26.14 0.84 -4.93
C GLY A 126 -26.76 0.95 -3.54
N VAL A 127 -27.71 1.86 -3.30
CA VAL A 127 -28.44 1.99 -2.03
C VAL A 127 -29.83 1.34 -2.14
N SER A 128 -30.14 0.44 -1.23
CA SER A 128 -31.49 -0.12 -1.01
C SER A 128 -32.02 0.28 0.37
N ALA A 129 -33.17 -0.23 0.78
CA ALA A 129 -33.76 0.09 2.07
C ALA A 129 -32.91 -0.38 3.28
N ASP A 130 -32.06 -1.40 3.10
CA ASP A 130 -31.33 -2.08 4.17
C ASP A 130 -29.85 -2.32 3.84
N GLN A 131 -29.40 -2.00 2.63
CA GLN A 131 -28.05 -2.30 2.17
C GLN A 131 -27.46 -1.18 1.34
N ILE A 132 -26.14 -1.03 1.45
CA ILE A 132 -25.29 -0.23 0.58
C ILE A 132 -24.29 -1.18 -0.08
N ARG A 133 -24.41 -1.36 -1.41
CA ARG A 133 -23.48 -2.18 -2.20
C ARG A 133 -22.22 -1.42 -2.47
N ILE A 134 -21.08 -2.06 -2.20
CA ILE A 134 -19.74 -1.50 -2.44
C ILE A 134 -18.91 -2.48 -3.26
N ALA A 135 -18.08 -1.96 -4.17
CA ALA A 135 -17.06 -2.76 -4.82
C ALA A 135 -15.82 -2.79 -3.94
N ILE A 136 -15.15 -3.93 -3.90
CA ILE A 136 -13.83 -4.07 -3.31
C ILE A 136 -12.91 -4.68 -4.36
N ILE A 137 -11.88 -3.93 -4.74
CA ILE A 137 -10.87 -4.36 -5.68
C ILE A 137 -9.69 -4.91 -4.88
N VAL A 138 -9.43 -6.21 -5.04
CA VAL A 138 -8.23 -6.86 -4.51
C VAL A 138 -7.19 -6.98 -5.62
N ILE A 139 -5.94 -6.83 -5.27
CA ILE A 139 -4.87 -6.80 -6.26
C ILE A 139 -4.07 -8.10 -6.32
N ASN A 140 -3.66 -8.42 -7.52
CA ASN A 140 -2.67 -9.43 -7.83
C ASN A 140 -1.61 -8.80 -8.72
N ILE A 141 -0.50 -8.35 -8.14
CA ILE A 141 0.48 -7.55 -8.88
C ILE A 141 1.20 -8.42 -9.92
N PHE A 142 1.84 -9.49 -9.50
CA PHE A 142 2.68 -10.34 -10.38
C PHE A 142 2.42 -11.85 -10.19
N GLY A 143 1.25 -12.22 -9.68
CA GLY A 143 0.92 -13.60 -9.33
C GLY A 143 1.33 -13.97 -7.91
N PRO A 144 0.83 -15.13 -7.39
CA PRO A 144 0.93 -15.48 -5.97
C PRO A 144 2.37 -15.61 -5.46
N THR A 145 3.28 -16.12 -6.29
CA THR A 145 4.69 -16.31 -5.90
C THR A 145 5.40 -14.98 -5.73
N THR A 146 5.25 -14.07 -6.69
CA THR A 146 5.89 -12.76 -6.66
C THR A 146 5.25 -11.87 -5.57
N ASN A 147 3.92 -11.89 -5.46
CA ASN A 147 3.24 -11.18 -4.37
C ASN A 147 3.78 -11.63 -2.99
N GLY A 148 3.94 -12.96 -2.78
CA GLY A 148 4.50 -13.48 -1.54
C GLY A 148 5.95 -13.06 -1.30
N ALA A 149 6.77 -12.93 -2.35
CA ALA A 149 8.15 -12.48 -2.23
C ALA A 149 8.26 -11.03 -1.72
N PHE A 150 7.33 -10.16 -2.16
CA PHE A 150 7.23 -8.78 -1.70
C PHE A 150 6.38 -8.60 -0.43
N GLY A 151 5.88 -9.69 0.15
CA GLY A 151 5.04 -9.64 1.34
C GLY A 151 3.61 -9.14 1.08
N ILE A 152 3.15 -9.12 -0.16
CA ILE A 152 1.79 -8.74 -0.52
C ILE A 152 0.85 -9.90 -0.20
N ALA A 153 -0.23 -9.63 0.53
CA ALA A 153 -1.25 -10.62 0.84
C ALA A 153 -1.90 -11.18 -0.44
N SER A 154 -2.20 -12.47 -0.46
CA SER A 154 -2.95 -13.06 -1.57
C SER A 154 -4.34 -12.43 -1.71
N ALA A 155 -4.92 -12.46 -2.92
CA ALA A 155 -6.26 -11.92 -3.15
C ALA A 155 -7.31 -12.52 -2.20
N ALA A 156 -7.21 -13.81 -1.88
CA ALA A 156 -8.09 -14.46 -0.91
C ALA A 156 -7.91 -13.92 0.51
N GLN A 157 -6.67 -13.62 0.92
CA GLN A 157 -6.40 -13.00 2.22
C GLN A 157 -6.91 -11.56 2.26
N GLN A 158 -6.70 -10.78 1.20
CA GLN A 158 -7.25 -9.43 1.08
C GLN A 158 -8.78 -9.44 1.22
N GLN A 159 -9.47 -10.35 0.48
CA GLN A 159 -10.93 -10.52 0.61
C GLN A 159 -11.34 -10.85 2.04
N ALA A 160 -10.61 -11.74 2.72
CA ALA A 160 -10.92 -12.12 4.10
C ALA A 160 -10.77 -10.91 5.05
N TYR A 161 -9.72 -10.09 4.90
CA TYR A 161 -9.54 -8.88 5.69
C TYR A 161 -10.73 -7.92 5.56
N PHE A 162 -11.12 -7.58 4.33
CA PHE A 162 -12.27 -6.72 4.10
C PHE A 162 -13.57 -7.32 4.62
N GLN A 163 -13.79 -8.61 4.39
CA GLN A 163 -15.01 -9.29 4.82
C GLN A 163 -15.18 -9.26 6.34
N ASP A 164 -14.11 -9.45 7.09
CA ASP A 164 -14.16 -9.44 8.56
C ASP A 164 -14.49 -8.05 9.11
N VAL A 165 -13.90 -7.00 8.55
CA VAL A 165 -14.21 -5.62 8.94
C VAL A 165 -15.66 -5.27 8.61
N ILE A 166 -16.13 -5.62 7.42
CA ILE A 166 -17.52 -5.41 7.01
C ILE A 166 -18.50 -6.18 7.89
N ASN A 167 -18.19 -7.44 8.22
CA ASN A 167 -19.00 -8.23 9.13
C ASN A 167 -19.07 -7.60 10.52
N SER A 168 -17.97 -7.07 11.03
CA SER A 168 -17.91 -6.35 12.30
C SER A 168 -18.81 -5.12 12.29
N ILE A 169 -18.76 -4.28 11.26
CA ILE A 169 -19.65 -3.13 11.11
C ILE A 169 -21.11 -3.58 11.02
N ASN A 170 -21.39 -4.55 10.19
CA ASN A 170 -22.75 -5.04 9.95
C ASN A 170 -23.39 -5.66 11.20
N SER A 171 -22.61 -6.38 12.03
CA SER A 171 -23.06 -6.95 13.29
C SER A 171 -23.26 -5.89 14.38
N SER A 172 -22.55 -4.76 14.27
CA SER A 172 -22.66 -3.62 15.18
C SER A 172 -23.78 -2.64 14.83
N GLY A 173 -24.63 -2.97 13.86
CA GLY A 173 -25.78 -2.13 13.45
C GLY A 173 -25.66 -1.53 12.06
N GLY A 174 -24.55 -1.71 11.36
CA GLY A 174 -24.33 -1.20 10.01
C GLY A 174 -23.94 0.28 9.97
N VAL A 175 -24.14 0.91 8.82
CA VAL A 175 -23.91 2.34 8.56
C VAL A 175 -25.22 3.07 8.33
N ALA A 176 -25.23 4.39 8.41
CA ALA A 176 -26.42 5.23 8.21
C ALA A 176 -27.64 4.67 8.98
N CYS A 177 -27.44 4.36 10.25
CA CYS A 177 -28.39 3.81 11.22
C CYS A 177 -28.72 2.32 11.08
N HIS A 178 -28.79 1.73 9.90
CA HIS A 178 -29.20 0.32 9.77
C HIS A 178 -28.78 -0.35 8.46
N HIS A 179 -28.21 0.40 7.52
CA HIS A 179 -27.80 -0.18 6.25
C HIS A 179 -26.57 -1.07 6.43
N LYS A 180 -26.62 -2.28 5.92
CA LYS A 180 -25.49 -3.18 5.89
C LYS A 180 -24.64 -2.90 4.66
N LEU A 181 -23.33 -2.91 4.82
CA LEU A 181 -22.41 -2.91 3.70
C LEU A 181 -22.44 -4.27 3.01
N ALA A 182 -22.71 -4.29 1.70
CA ALA A 182 -22.80 -5.49 0.88
C ALA A 182 -21.65 -5.49 -0.15
N PRO A 183 -20.53 -6.18 0.12
CA PRO A 183 -19.38 -6.15 -0.76
C PRO A 183 -19.57 -7.00 -2.01
N VAL A 184 -19.03 -6.51 -3.14
CA VAL A 184 -18.82 -7.24 -4.39
C VAL A 184 -17.33 -7.19 -4.70
N TYR A 185 -16.70 -8.33 -4.82
CA TYR A 185 -15.25 -8.41 -5.00
C TYR A 185 -14.85 -8.49 -6.47
N PHE A 186 -13.82 -7.74 -6.83
CA PHE A 186 -13.18 -7.75 -8.13
C PHE A 186 -11.69 -7.97 -7.93
N GLN A 187 -11.03 -8.63 -8.88
CA GLN A 187 -9.60 -8.83 -8.84
C GLN A 187 -8.93 -8.05 -9.97
N ALA A 188 -8.10 -7.10 -9.61
CA ALA A 188 -7.23 -6.40 -10.54
C ALA A 188 -5.90 -7.15 -10.67
N ASN A 189 -5.48 -7.36 -11.92
CA ASN A 189 -4.19 -7.95 -12.24
C ASN A 189 -3.29 -6.87 -12.82
N ALA A 190 -2.36 -6.42 -12.01
CA ALA A 190 -1.51 -5.28 -12.33
C ALA A 190 -0.64 -5.47 -13.58
N SER A 191 -0.30 -6.69 -13.95
CA SER A 191 0.46 -6.99 -15.15
C SER A 191 -0.38 -7.10 -16.44
N ASP A 192 -1.71 -6.88 -16.36
CA ASP A 192 -2.64 -7.04 -17.49
C ASP A 192 -3.53 -5.80 -17.66
N ALA A 193 -3.11 -4.89 -18.53
CA ALA A 193 -3.86 -3.67 -18.84
C ALA A 193 -5.29 -3.94 -19.34
N SER A 194 -5.54 -5.09 -20.01
CA SER A 194 -6.88 -5.45 -20.47
C SER A 194 -7.77 -5.88 -19.30
N ASN A 195 -7.21 -6.56 -18.30
CA ASN A 195 -7.93 -6.88 -17.07
C ASN A 195 -8.33 -5.61 -16.30
N LEU A 196 -7.45 -4.63 -16.22
CA LEU A 196 -7.74 -3.38 -15.51
C LEU A 196 -8.90 -2.61 -16.16
N GLN A 197 -8.91 -2.53 -17.49
CA GLN A 197 -10.04 -1.95 -18.23
C GLN A 197 -11.34 -2.74 -18.01
N GLN A 198 -11.26 -4.06 -17.98
CA GLN A 198 -12.42 -4.91 -17.72
C GLN A 198 -12.94 -4.75 -16.30
N VAL A 199 -12.07 -4.65 -15.30
CA VAL A 199 -12.47 -4.39 -13.90
C VAL A 199 -13.24 -3.08 -13.78
N CYS A 200 -12.80 -2.03 -14.47
CA CYS A 200 -13.54 -0.76 -14.51
C CYS A 200 -14.99 -0.96 -15.02
N LEU A 201 -15.16 -1.62 -16.17
CA LEU A 201 -16.47 -1.88 -16.76
C LEU A 201 -17.35 -2.78 -15.87
N ASP A 202 -16.76 -3.80 -15.27
CA ASP A 202 -17.49 -4.75 -14.41
C ASP A 202 -17.99 -4.08 -13.13
N VAL A 203 -17.18 -3.20 -12.53
CA VAL A 203 -17.57 -2.40 -11.36
C VAL A 203 -18.72 -1.45 -11.70
N GLU A 204 -18.68 -0.76 -12.84
CA GLU A 204 -19.77 0.09 -13.29
C GLU A 204 -21.08 -0.70 -13.51
N GLN A 205 -20.98 -1.88 -14.14
CA GLN A 205 -22.12 -2.77 -14.36
C GLN A 205 -22.70 -3.32 -13.06
N ALA A 206 -21.89 -3.50 -12.02
CA ALA A 206 -22.32 -3.98 -10.71
C ALA A 206 -23.21 -2.98 -9.96
N LYS A 207 -23.31 -1.73 -10.43
CA LYS A 207 -24.17 -0.68 -9.86
C LYS A 207 -23.95 -0.50 -8.37
N VAL A 208 -22.69 -0.35 -7.95
CA VAL A 208 -22.28 -0.15 -6.56
C VAL A 208 -22.38 1.33 -6.15
N PHE A 209 -22.37 1.63 -4.87
CA PHE A 209 -22.40 2.97 -4.30
C PHE A 209 -21.01 3.61 -4.25
N ALA A 210 -20.00 2.83 -3.89
CA ALA A 210 -18.62 3.26 -3.77
C ALA A 210 -17.67 2.11 -4.12
N VAL A 211 -16.41 2.43 -4.39
CA VAL A 211 -15.33 1.48 -4.66
C VAL A 211 -14.26 1.65 -3.58
N ILE A 212 -13.81 0.55 -3.03
CA ILE A 212 -12.59 0.49 -2.21
C ILE A 212 -11.55 -0.31 -2.99
N ASP A 213 -10.36 0.25 -3.13
CA ASP A 213 -9.26 -0.37 -3.85
C ASP A 213 -8.06 -0.61 -2.93
N TYR A 214 -7.62 -1.85 -2.88
CA TYR A 214 -6.47 -2.28 -2.09
C TYR A 214 -5.13 -1.99 -2.81
N GLY A 215 -4.95 -0.83 -3.41
CA GLY A 215 -3.64 -0.39 -3.94
C GLY A 215 -3.38 -0.71 -5.42
N ALA A 216 -4.39 -0.84 -6.27
CA ALA A 216 -4.17 -0.92 -7.71
C ALA A 216 -3.72 0.41 -8.32
N TYR A 217 -3.97 1.52 -7.62
CA TYR A 217 -3.65 2.87 -8.08
C TYR A 217 -2.16 3.08 -8.33
N ASP A 218 -1.30 2.71 -7.39
CA ASP A 218 0.16 2.94 -7.49
C ASP A 218 0.78 2.26 -8.71
N VAL A 219 0.11 1.21 -9.19
CA VAL A 219 0.58 0.45 -10.35
C VAL A 219 -0.09 0.91 -11.64
N TYR A 220 -1.34 1.42 -11.57
CA TYR A 220 -2.13 1.83 -12.74
C TYR A 220 -3.07 3.01 -12.45
N PRO A 221 -2.60 4.24 -12.58
CA PRO A 221 -3.41 5.45 -12.39
C PRO A 221 -4.69 5.47 -13.23
N SER A 222 -4.70 4.80 -14.39
CA SER A 222 -5.87 4.76 -15.29
C SER A 222 -7.09 4.07 -14.68
N ILE A 223 -6.91 3.13 -13.73
CA ILE A 223 -8.06 2.48 -13.07
C ILE A 223 -8.71 3.43 -12.07
N ALA A 224 -7.94 4.26 -11.41
CA ALA A 224 -8.43 5.24 -10.45
C ALA A 224 -9.27 6.34 -11.12
N ALA A 225 -8.85 6.82 -12.30
CA ALA A 225 -9.58 7.83 -13.06
C ALA A 225 -10.97 7.34 -13.50
N CYS A 226 -11.09 6.07 -13.87
CA CYS A 226 -12.32 5.48 -14.37
C CYS A 226 -13.51 5.70 -13.42
N PHE A 227 -13.35 5.49 -12.12
CA PHE A 227 -14.45 5.56 -11.17
C PHE A 227 -14.92 6.99 -10.90
N PRO A 228 -14.06 7.94 -10.52
CA PRO A 228 -14.50 9.31 -10.27
C PRO A 228 -15.00 10.04 -11.54
N GLU A 229 -14.49 9.72 -12.74
CA GLU A 229 -15.01 10.25 -14.01
C GLU A 229 -16.48 9.87 -14.23
N ASN A 230 -16.91 8.71 -13.72
CA ASN A 230 -18.29 8.24 -13.75
C ASN A 230 -19.08 8.60 -12.48
N GLY A 231 -18.57 9.52 -11.65
CA GLY A 231 -19.22 9.97 -10.42
C GLY A 231 -19.35 8.87 -9.36
N LEU A 232 -18.43 7.90 -9.38
CA LEU A 232 -18.36 6.80 -8.43
C LEU A 232 -17.26 7.09 -7.40
N PRO A 233 -17.60 7.23 -6.09
CA PRO A 233 -16.63 7.43 -5.05
C PRO A 233 -15.60 6.31 -5.03
N TYR A 234 -14.33 6.70 -5.04
CA TYR A 234 -13.19 5.81 -5.06
C TYR A 234 -12.36 6.05 -3.81
N ILE A 235 -12.21 5.01 -2.99
CA ILE A 235 -11.44 4.99 -1.76
C ILE A 235 -10.22 4.10 -2.00
N SER A 236 -9.04 4.61 -1.74
CA SER A 236 -7.80 3.87 -1.94
C SER A 236 -6.86 4.04 -0.75
N VAL A 237 -6.04 3.02 -0.51
CA VAL A 237 -4.90 3.08 0.42
C VAL A 237 -3.74 3.91 -0.15
N THR A 238 -3.81 4.31 -1.40
CA THR A 238 -2.69 4.84 -2.17
C THR A 238 -2.67 6.37 -2.18
N LEU A 239 -1.57 6.91 -2.62
CA LEU A 239 -1.22 8.33 -2.58
C LEU A 239 -1.66 9.02 -3.90
N PRO A 240 -2.89 9.56 -4.00
CA PRO A 240 -3.28 10.22 -5.23
C PRO A 240 -2.46 11.51 -5.41
N PRO A 241 -2.09 11.88 -6.65
CA PRO A 241 -1.56 13.21 -6.93
C PRO A 241 -2.57 14.28 -6.52
N GLN A 242 -2.08 15.40 -5.97
CA GLN A 242 -2.96 16.50 -5.56
C GLN A 242 -3.75 17.08 -6.75
N SER A 243 -3.19 17.04 -7.94
CA SER A 243 -3.87 17.43 -9.18
C SER A 243 -5.10 16.58 -9.44
N GLU A 244 -5.00 15.27 -9.27
CA GLU A 244 -6.12 14.34 -9.45
C GLU A 244 -7.13 14.45 -8.32
N GLN A 245 -6.67 14.59 -7.08
CA GLN A 245 -7.55 14.84 -5.94
C GLN A 245 -8.43 16.09 -6.17
N LYS A 246 -7.85 17.16 -6.72
CA LYS A 246 -8.58 18.38 -7.09
C LYS A 246 -9.50 18.18 -8.28
N GLN A 247 -9.03 17.46 -9.31
CA GLN A 247 -9.80 17.21 -10.54
C GLN A 247 -11.04 16.38 -10.28
N TYR A 248 -10.92 15.35 -9.45
CA TYR A 248 -11.97 14.37 -9.21
C TYR A 248 -12.75 14.61 -7.91
N TYR A 249 -12.47 15.70 -7.19
CA TYR A 249 -13.30 16.08 -6.05
C TYR A 249 -14.77 16.24 -6.47
N PRO A 250 -15.76 15.66 -5.77
CA PRO A 250 -15.71 15.06 -4.43
C PRO A 250 -15.66 13.51 -4.44
N TYR A 251 -15.11 12.88 -5.44
CA TYR A 251 -15.23 11.43 -5.63
C TYR A 251 -13.97 10.63 -5.34
N ILE A 252 -12.82 11.28 -5.06
CA ILE A 252 -11.58 10.58 -4.70
C ILE A 252 -11.29 10.75 -3.21
N PHE A 253 -10.98 9.63 -2.54
CA PHE A 253 -10.70 9.56 -1.12
C PHE A 253 -9.48 8.68 -0.90
N SER A 254 -8.66 9.02 0.09
CA SER A 254 -7.54 8.18 0.50
C SER A 254 -7.41 8.15 2.01
N SER A 255 -7.08 6.98 2.57
CA SER A 255 -6.61 6.86 3.94
C SER A 255 -5.16 7.34 4.10
N ALA A 256 -4.40 7.39 3.01
CA ALA A 256 -3.05 7.96 2.93
C ALA A 256 -3.05 9.46 2.62
N SER A 257 -1.87 10.03 2.43
CA SER A 257 -1.63 11.42 2.01
C SER A 257 -1.80 11.61 0.50
N THR A 258 -1.48 12.80 -0.02
CA THR A 258 -1.12 12.96 -1.45
C THR A 258 0.37 12.72 -1.67
N LEU A 259 0.74 12.35 -2.89
CA LEU A 259 2.15 12.16 -3.27
C LEU A 259 2.98 13.40 -2.98
N GLU A 260 2.52 14.55 -3.45
CA GLU A 260 3.24 15.82 -3.28
C GLU A 260 3.45 16.16 -1.81
N LEU A 261 2.45 15.90 -0.95
CA LEU A 261 2.56 16.18 0.47
C LEU A 261 3.57 15.25 1.14
N LEU A 262 3.58 13.97 0.79
CA LEU A 262 4.55 13.00 1.28
C LEU A 262 5.98 13.42 0.95
N TYR A 263 6.27 13.71 -0.33
CA TYR A 263 7.61 14.10 -0.76
C TYR A 263 8.04 15.46 -0.23
N HIS A 264 7.12 16.43 -0.19
CA HIS A 264 7.39 17.74 0.41
C HIS A 264 7.75 17.62 1.88
N ASN A 265 6.92 16.89 2.66
CA ASN A 265 7.19 16.61 4.07
C ASN A 265 8.55 15.90 4.24
N SER A 266 8.87 14.93 3.37
CA SER A 266 10.13 14.20 3.42
C SER A 266 11.33 15.13 3.24
N VAL A 267 11.35 15.95 2.21
CA VAL A 267 12.45 16.88 1.94
C VAL A 267 12.62 17.87 3.09
N GLN A 268 11.54 18.48 3.57
CA GLN A 268 11.58 19.48 4.65
C GLN A 268 12.03 18.86 5.98
N ALA A 269 11.46 17.71 6.35
CA ALA A 269 11.79 17.03 7.59
C ALA A 269 13.25 16.52 7.61
N LEU A 270 13.74 15.97 6.51
CA LEU A 270 15.13 15.56 6.36
C LEU A 270 16.08 16.77 6.49
N ALA A 271 15.73 17.91 5.89
CA ALA A 271 16.50 19.13 6.02
C ALA A 271 16.53 19.64 7.48
N GLN A 272 15.39 19.69 8.17
CA GLN A 272 15.31 20.10 9.58
C GLN A 272 16.15 19.21 10.49
N ARG A 273 16.27 17.92 10.17
CA ARG A 273 17.09 16.97 10.91
C ARG A 273 18.58 17.05 10.56
N GLY A 274 18.98 17.96 9.68
CA GLY A 274 20.36 18.11 9.25
C GLY A 274 20.87 16.97 8.37
N PHE A 275 19.96 16.20 7.73
CA PHE A 275 20.35 15.11 6.84
C PHE A 275 21.28 15.59 5.73
N PHE A 276 21.02 16.77 5.18
CA PHE A 276 21.84 17.42 4.15
C PHE A 276 22.97 18.30 4.73
N GLY A 277 23.28 18.15 6.01
CA GLY A 277 24.29 18.96 6.66
C GLY A 277 25.73 18.41 6.47
N ALA A 278 26.70 19.32 6.41
CA ALA A 278 28.11 18.94 6.36
C ALA A 278 28.54 18.09 7.57
N SER A 279 27.97 18.33 8.75
CA SER A 279 28.19 17.52 9.97
C SER A 279 27.69 16.08 9.79
N ASN A 280 26.75 15.84 8.92
CA ASN A 280 26.27 14.50 8.54
C ASN A 280 27.09 13.88 7.39
N GLY A 281 28.11 14.56 6.89
CA GLY A 281 28.97 14.11 5.80
C GLY A 281 28.35 14.30 4.41
N PHE A 282 27.32 15.13 4.29
CA PHE A 282 26.67 15.40 3.01
C PHE A 282 27.63 16.06 2.02
N LYS A 283 27.67 15.53 0.80
CA LYS A 283 28.39 16.10 -0.35
C LYS A 283 27.47 16.21 -1.57
N LYS A 284 26.88 15.09 -1.97
CA LYS A 284 25.93 14.99 -3.08
C LYS A 284 24.79 14.05 -2.74
N LEU A 285 23.62 14.38 -3.24
CA LEU A 285 22.40 13.59 -3.17
C LEU A 285 22.22 12.79 -4.45
N GLY A 286 22.01 11.49 -4.34
CA GLY A 286 21.46 10.66 -5.39
C GLY A 286 19.93 10.75 -5.36
N LEU A 287 19.31 11.01 -6.49
CA LEU A 287 17.88 10.95 -6.70
C LEU A 287 17.57 9.80 -7.67
N LEU A 288 17.11 8.68 -7.15
CA LEU A 288 16.66 7.52 -7.93
C LEU A 288 15.18 7.70 -8.23
N TYR A 289 14.74 7.54 -9.47
CA TYR A 289 13.33 7.72 -9.81
C TYR A 289 12.92 6.87 -11.02
N GLU A 290 11.61 6.75 -11.21
CA GLU A 290 10.98 6.22 -12.41
C GLU A 290 10.14 7.33 -13.05
N ASP A 291 10.28 7.52 -14.36
CA ASP A 291 9.61 8.62 -15.09
C ASP A 291 8.12 8.37 -15.38
N CYS A 292 7.63 7.18 -15.03
CA CYS A 292 6.22 6.82 -15.15
C CYS A 292 5.39 6.98 -13.88
N VAL A 293 6.01 7.39 -12.78
CA VAL A 293 5.26 7.65 -11.54
C VAL A 293 4.55 8.99 -11.61
N ALA A 294 3.47 9.10 -10.86
CA ALA A 294 2.64 10.30 -10.87
C ALA A 294 3.36 11.53 -10.28
N GLN A 295 4.36 11.32 -9.41
CA GLN A 295 5.16 12.40 -8.84
C GLN A 295 6.27 12.84 -9.80
N GLU A 296 6.26 14.10 -10.16
CA GLU A 296 7.28 14.70 -11.01
C GLU A 296 8.62 14.85 -10.28
N PRO A 297 9.71 14.17 -10.70
CA PRO A 297 11.02 14.34 -10.07
C PRO A 297 11.53 15.79 -10.06
N GLY A 298 11.08 16.60 -11.01
CA GLY A 298 11.38 18.04 -11.07
C GLY A 298 10.80 18.83 -9.90
N GLU A 299 9.62 18.46 -9.38
CA GLU A 299 9.05 19.09 -8.19
C GLU A 299 9.86 18.76 -6.95
N VAL A 300 10.27 17.49 -6.79
CA VAL A 300 11.13 17.06 -5.68
C VAL A 300 12.47 17.83 -5.73
N GLN A 301 13.07 17.99 -6.91
CA GLN A 301 14.25 18.82 -7.08
C GLN A 301 13.98 20.29 -6.68
N GLY A 302 12.81 20.82 -7.03
CA GLY A 302 12.39 22.16 -6.63
C GLY A 302 12.36 22.34 -5.11
N TRP A 303 11.81 21.39 -4.36
CA TRP A 303 11.80 21.41 -2.90
C TRP A 303 13.21 21.23 -2.30
N LEU A 304 14.05 20.40 -2.91
CA LEU A 304 15.48 20.27 -2.52
C LEU A 304 16.21 21.60 -2.68
N HIS A 305 15.95 22.35 -3.76
CA HIS A 305 16.52 23.70 -3.95
C HIS A 305 16.05 24.67 -2.85
N GLN A 306 14.78 24.60 -2.45
CA GLN A 306 14.24 25.46 -1.37
C GLN A 306 14.93 25.23 -0.03
N VAL A 307 15.37 24.00 0.25
CA VAL A 307 16.13 23.66 1.46
C VAL A 307 17.66 23.83 1.27
N GLY A 308 18.10 24.44 0.19
CA GLY A 308 19.49 24.84 -0.05
C GLY A 308 20.35 23.82 -0.77
N ILE A 309 19.79 22.76 -1.35
CA ILE A 309 20.54 21.79 -2.15
C ILE A 309 20.63 22.28 -3.59
N GLY A 310 21.82 22.71 -4.00
CA GLY A 310 22.03 23.21 -5.36
C GLY A 310 22.02 22.10 -6.43
N ALA A 311 21.68 22.44 -7.67
CA ALA A 311 21.62 21.49 -8.79
C ALA A 311 22.93 20.69 -8.98
N ALA A 312 24.09 21.30 -8.74
CA ALA A 312 25.39 20.61 -8.81
C ALA A 312 25.60 19.54 -7.72
N GLN A 313 24.76 19.54 -6.69
CA GLN A 313 24.80 18.57 -5.62
C GLN A 313 23.79 17.42 -5.84
N ILE A 314 22.92 17.50 -6.83
CA ILE A 314 21.93 16.46 -7.15
C ILE A 314 22.44 15.64 -8.33
N VAL A 315 22.46 14.34 -8.18
CA VAL A 315 22.77 13.36 -9.24
C VAL A 315 21.55 12.48 -9.40
N SER A 316 20.80 12.67 -10.47
CA SER A 316 19.58 11.91 -10.76
C SER A 316 19.87 10.67 -11.60
N TYR A 317 19.14 9.61 -11.39
CA TYR A 317 19.12 8.43 -12.26
C TYR A 317 17.67 7.98 -12.46
N ASP A 318 17.28 7.91 -13.72
CA ASP A 318 15.99 7.43 -14.17
C ASP A 318 16.08 5.93 -14.48
N LEU A 319 15.25 5.13 -13.82
CA LEU A 319 15.10 3.71 -14.11
C LEU A 319 14.20 3.45 -15.32
N GLY A 320 13.64 4.52 -15.91
CA GLY A 320 12.62 4.43 -16.94
C GLY A 320 11.28 3.96 -16.38
N CYS A 321 10.49 3.35 -17.24
CA CYS A 321 9.17 2.83 -16.89
C CYS A 321 9.14 1.31 -17.14
N PRO A 322 9.77 0.51 -16.29
CA PRO A 322 9.81 -0.93 -16.50
C PRO A 322 8.41 -1.54 -16.34
N THR A 323 8.03 -2.42 -17.24
CA THR A 323 6.82 -3.25 -17.06
C THR A 323 7.05 -4.30 -15.98
N GLY A 324 7.18 -3.89 -14.73
CA GLY A 324 7.53 -4.73 -13.61
C GLY A 324 8.77 -4.22 -12.88
N PHE A 325 9.86 -4.97 -12.91
CA PHE A 325 11.10 -4.60 -12.23
C PHE A 325 12.13 -4.05 -13.21
N ALA A 326 12.92 -3.08 -12.73
CA ALA A 326 14.09 -2.60 -13.45
C ALA A 326 15.07 -3.75 -13.73
N SER A 327 15.72 -3.72 -14.89
CA SER A 327 16.68 -4.76 -15.22
C SER A 327 17.89 -4.73 -14.28
N PRO A 328 18.54 -5.87 -14.00
CA PRO A 328 19.78 -5.87 -13.21
C PRO A 328 20.83 -4.90 -13.75
N SER A 329 20.93 -4.76 -15.09
CA SER A 329 21.89 -3.83 -15.72
C SER A 329 21.55 -2.37 -15.44
N ASP A 330 20.28 -1.98 -15.40
CA ASP A 330 19.88 -0.60 -15.09
C ASP A 330 20.18 -0.27 -13.63
N LEU A 331 19.90 -1.21 -12.72
CA LEU A 331 20.23 -1.06 -11.31
C LEU A 331 21.75 -0.97 -11.08
N GLU A 332 22.55 -1.78 -11.79
CA GLU A 332 24.01 -1.72 -11.75
C GLU A 332 24.54 -0.38 -12.24
N GLN A 333 24.00 0.14 -13.33
CA GLN A 333 24.37 1.45 -13.89
C GLN A 333 23.98 2.60 -12.95
N ALA A 334 22.82 2.53 -12.31
CA ALA A 334 22.39 3.50 -11.29
C ALA A 334 23.42 3.58 -10.15
N VAL A 335 23.78 2.42 -9.58
CA VAL A 335 24.77 2.32 -8.51
C VAL A 335 26.13 2.87 -8.95
N LEU A 336 26.60 2.48 -10.14
CA LEU A 336 27.88 2.95 -10.68
C LEU A 336 27.90 4.46 -10.84
N LYS A 337 26.86 5.03 -11.47
CA LYS A 337 26.73 6.48 -11.67
C LYS A 337 26.78 7.25 -10.35
N PHE A 338 26.04 6.80 -9.33
CA PHE A 338 26.03 7.45 -8.04
C PHE A 338 27.39 7.36 -7.35
N LYS A 339 28.03 6.19 -7.37
CA LYS A 339 29.34 5.96 -6.77
C LYS A 339 30.42 6.80 -7.44
N GLU A 340 30.50 6.81 -8.75
CA GLU A 340 31.49 7.60 -9.53
C GLU A 340 31.27 9.10 -9.38
N SER A 341 30.02 9.54 -9.25
CA SER A 341 29.68 10.94 -9.02
C SER A 341 29.98 11.42 -7.59
N GLY A 342 30.33 10.52 -6.67
CA GLY A 342 30.61 10.86 -5.28
C GLY A 342 29.38 11.15 -4.44
N VAL A 343 28.26 10.51 -4.76
CA VAL A 343 27.01 10.56 -3.98
C VAL A 343 27.27 9.99 -2.59
N THR A 344 26.82 10.70 -1.55
CA THR A 344 26.96 10.30 -0.15
C THR A 344 25.63 10.06 0.54
N HIS A 345 24.55 10.64 0.02
CA HIS A 345 23.18 10.52 0.50
C HIS A 345 22.27 10.17 -0.67
N LEU A 346 21.21 9.44 -0.41
CA LEU A 346 20.26 9.00 -1.44
C LEU A 346 18.83 9.15 -0.95
N THR A 347 17.98 9.60 -1.85
CA THR A 347 16.51 9.51 -1.76
C THR A 347 15.97 8.93 -3.06
N GLU A 348 14.69 8.55 -3.07
CA GLU A 348 14.05 7.98 -4.24
C GLU A 348 12.69 8.66 -4.50
N VAL A 349 12.11 8.42 -5.69
CA VAL A 349 10.78 8.89 -6.10
C VAL A 349 10.08 7.78 -6.89
N GLY A 350 9.03 7.21 -6.28
CA GLY A 350 8.17 6.22 -6.93
C GLY A 350 8.81 4.89 -7.27
N THR A 351 9.87 4.49 -6.58
CA THR A 351 10.65 3.30 -6.95
C THR A 351 10.53 2.15 -5.98
N VAL A 352 9.48 2.10 -5.16
CA VAL A 352 9.36 1.18 -3.99
C VAL A 352 9.81 -0.26 -4.26
N PRO A 353 9.32 -0.99 -5.28
CA PRO A 353 9.80 -2.35 -5.55
C PRO A 353 11.26 -2.37 -6.01
N ASN A 354 11.66 -1.41 -6.85
CA ASN A 354 12.99 -1.32 -7.41
C ASN A 354 14.02 -0.79 -6.42
N PHE A 355 13.61 0.01 -5.42
CA PHE A 355 14.46 0.43 -4.33
C PHE A 355 15.04 -0.77 -3.55
N GLY A 356 14.19 -1.76 -3.24
CA GLY A 356 14.65 -3.01 -2.62
C GLY A 356 15.76 -3.70 -3.41
N LEU A 357 15.57 -3.83 -4.72
CA LEU A 357 16.55 -4.44 -5.63
C LEU A 357 17.80 -3.57 -5.77
N PHE A 358 17.65 -2.25 -5.89
CA PHE A 358 18.76 -1.30 -5.93
C PHE A 358 19.69 -1.44 -4.71
N THR A 359 19.12 -1.52 -3.50
CA THR A 359 19.94 -1.66 -2.28
C THR A 359 20.73 -2.97 -2.22
N LYS A 360 20.21 -4.05 -2.82
CA LYS A 360 20.93 -5.33 -2.95
C LYS A 360 22.12 -5.20 -3.89
N VAL A 361 21.94 -4.55 -5.04
CA VAL A 361 23.03 -4.28 -6.00
C VAL A 361 24.04 -3.31 -5.40
N ALA A 362 23.58 -2.26 -4.72
CA ALA A 362 24.43 -1.30 -4.03
C ALA A 362 25.34 -1.97 -2.99
N GLU A 363 24.79 -2.89 -2.21
CA GLU A 363 25.56 -3.68 -1.25
C GLU A 363 26.62 -4.55 -1.91
N GLN A 364 26.27 -5.25 -2.99
CA GLN A 364 27.20 -6.08 -3.75
C GLN A 364 28.37 -5.27 -4.33
N GLN A 365 28.10 -4.02 -4.75
CA GLN A 365 29.13 -3.12 -5.29
C GLN A 365 29.84 -2.30 -4.21
N GLY A 366 29.54 -2.50 -2.93
CA GLY A 366 30.11 -1.76 -1.81
C GLY A 366 29.76 -0.28 -1.81
N PHE A 367 28.60 0.09 -2.36
CA PHE A 367 28.05 1.43 -2.31
C PHE A 367 27.01 1.52 -1.19
N ARG A 368 27.32 2.30 -0.15
CA ARG A 368 26.50 2.45 1.06
C ARG A 368 26.26 3.93 1.36
N PRO A 369 25.38 4.60 0.62
CA PRO A 369 25.00 5.97 0.92
C PRO A 369 24.15 6.02 2.19
N LYS A 370 23.95 7.19 2.77
CA LYS A 370 22.93 7.41 3.78
C LYS A 370 21.58 7.59 3.07
N TYR A 371 20.59 6.86 3.52
CA TYR A 371 19.25 6.92 2.92
C TYR A 371 18.35 7.83 3.74
N GLY A 372 17.66 8.76 3.05
CA GLY A 372 16.56 9.57 3.55
C GLY A 372 15.37 9.34 2.64
N LEU A 373 14.33 8.66 3.12
CA LEU A 373 13.27 8.11 2.30
C LEU A 373 11.94 8.81 2.57
N PRO A 374 11.12 9.07 1.55
CA PRO A 374 9.70 9.21 1.71
C PRO A 374 9.13 7.83 2.03
N ASP A 375 8.09 7.67 2.79
CA ASP A 375 7.53 6.34 3.07
C ASP A 375 6.33 6.08 2.14
N GLU A 376 6.58 5.74 0.90
CA GLU A 376 5.58 5.22 -0.03
C GLU A 376 5.27 3.73 0.21
N GLY A 377 6.04 3.07 1.06
CA GLY A 377 5.93 1.64 1.37
C GLY A 377 7.27 0.99 1.71
N GLU A 378 8.40 1.74 1.65
CA GLU A 378 9.74 1.22 1.92
C GLU A 378 9.85 0.66 3.33
N VAL A 379 9.21 1.30 4.30
CA VAL A 379 9.17 0.82 5.68
C VAL A 379 8.43 -0.51 5.77
N ALA A 380 7.30 -0.62 5.09
CA ALA A 380 6.48 -1.82 5.10
C ALA A 380 7.15 -3.02 4.43
N ILE A 381 7.79 -2.83 3.27
CA ILE A 381 8.40 -3.92 2.51
C ILE A 381 9.74 -4.40 3.08
N THR A 382 10.34 -3.67 4.03
CA THR A 382 11.68 -4.01 4.56
C THR A 382 11.78 -5.42 5.14
N ALA A 383 10.69 -5.95 5.69
CA ALA A 383 10.63 -7.31 6.24
C ALA A 383 10.36 -8.39 5.18
N SER A 384 10.07 -8.02 3.92
CA SER A 384 9.81 -8.99 2.84
C SER A 384 11.11 -9.59 2.29
N ASN A 385 11.01 -10.74 1.62
CA ASN A 385 12.16 -11.41 0.99
C ASN A 385 12.81 -10.56 -0.10
N GLU A 386 12.02 -9.75 -0.79
CA GLU A 386 12.49 -8.83 -1.82
C GLU A 386 12.63 -7.38 -1.32
N GLY A 387 12.51 -7.19 -0.02
CA GLY A 387 12.75 -5.90 0.62
C GLY A 387 14.21 -5.42 0.52
N PRO A 388 14.49 -4.20 0.98
CA PRO A 388 15.82 -3.60 0.97
C PRO A 388 16.87 -4.43 1.72
N ASN A 389 18.11 -4.37 1.23
CA ASN A 389 19.23 -5.00 1.92
C ASN A 389 19.48 -4.29 3.25
N GLN A 390 19.28 -4.99 4.36
CA GLN A 390 19.32 -4.43 5.72
C GLN A 390 20.70 -3.86 6.12
N ASN A 391 21.79 -4.40 5.59
CA ASN A 391 23.12 -3.84 5.83
C ASN A 391 23.32 -2.54 5.04
N ASN A 392 22.78 -2.49 3.84
CA ASN A 392 22.89 -1.31 2.97
C ASN A 392 22.10 -0.13 3.51
N ILE A 393 20.87 -0.37 3.99
CA ILE A 393 20.01 0.66 4.60
C ILE A 393 20.27 0.90 6.09
N ALA A 394 21.40 0.43 6.62
CA ALA A 394 21.75 0.63 8.02
C ALA A 394 21.65 2.11 8.42
N ASN A 395 20.85 2.42 9.44
CA ASN A 395 20.56 3.78 9.91
C ASN A 395 19.82 4.68 8.90
N ALA A 396 19.16 4.13 7.88
CA ALA A 396 18.27 4.89 7.02
C ALA A 396 17.20 5.61 7.84
N ILE A 397 16.82 6.80 7.40
CA ILE A 397 15.74 7.61 7.99
C ILE A 397 14.60 7.63 7.00
N ALA A 398 13.39 7.34 7.45
CA ALA A 398 12.18 7.53 6.65
C ALA A 398 11.24 8.54 7.32
N ILE A 399 10.60 9.34 6.50
CA ILE A 399 9.55 10.29 6.91
C ILE A 399 8.22 9.66 6.52
N THR A 400 7.43 9.34 7.52
CA THR A 400 6.17 8.59 7.36
C THR A 400 4.99 9.34 7.94
N GLY A 401 3.85 9.30 7.28
CA GLY A 401 2.55 9.66 7.86
C GLY A 401 1.94 8.52 8.70
N GLY A 402 2.55 7.34 8.63
CA GLY A 402 2.02 6.11 9.21
C GLY A 402 2.50 5.80 10.62
N ARG A 403 2.01 4.66 11.13
CA ARG A 403 2.32 4.15 12.48
C ARG A 403 3.35 3.02 12.47
N PHE A 404 4.01 2.79 11.35
CA PHE A 404 5.05 1.79 11.26
C PHE A 404 6.11 1.97 12.35
N GLY A 405 6.54 0.85 12.94
CA GLY A 405 7.55 0.81 13.99
C GLY A 405 7.04 1.10 15.40
N GLU A 406 5.76 1.41 15.61
CA GLU A 406 5.21 1.60 16.97
C GLU A 406 5.25 0.30 17.79
N ASP A 407 4.94 -0.83 17.16
CA ASP A 407 4.90 -2.16 17.77
C ASP A 407 6.27 -2.64 18.28
N VAL A 408 7.37 -2.14 17.69
CA VAL A 408 8.74 -2.52 18.05
C VAL A 408 9.50 -1.40 18.78
N THR A 409 8.87 -0.23 18.98
CA THR A 409 9.48 0.91 19.69
C THR A 409 9.14 0.84 21.18
N PRO A 410 10.16 0.74 22.08
CA PRO A 410 9.91 0.64 23.50
C PRO A 410 9.11 1.83 24.04
N GLY A 411 8.09 1.55 24.84
CA GLY A 411 7.24 2.55 25.50
C GLY A 411 6.08 3.08 24.64
N MET A 412 6.00 2.75 23.37
CA MET A 412 4.83 3.05 22.54
C MET A 412 3.72 2.02 22.80
N GLN A 413 2.49 2.47 22.73
CA GLN A 413 1.31 1.63 22.89
C GLN A 413 0.47 1.68 21.63
N PRO A 414 -0.18 0.57 21.22
CA PRO A 414 -1.11 0.56 20.11
C PRO A 414 -2.25 1.57 20.35
N THR A 415 -2.71 2.22 19.28
CA THR A 415 -3.89 3.09 19.36
C THR A 415 -5.17 2.31 19.56
N ARG A 416 -6.27 3.01 19.88
CA ARG A 416 -7.58 2.37 19.96
C ARG A 416 -7.97 1.73 18.61
N GLY A 417 -7.70 2.41 17.49
CA GLY A 417 -7.93 1.85 16.16
C GLY A 417 -7.13 0.59 15.91
N THR A 418 -5.84 0.58 16.23
CA THR A 418 -4.98 -0.61 16.13
C THR A 418 -5.51 -1.78 16.98
N VAL A 419 -5.92 -1.51 18.22
CA VAL A 419 -6.50 -2.53 19.11
C VAL A 419 -7.82 -3.05 18.56
N ALA A 420 -8.72 -2.15 18.10
CA ALA A 420 -10.03 -2.53 17.57
C ALA A 420 -9.90 -3.37 16.28
N CYS A 421 -9.06 -2.94 15.35
CA CYS A 421 -8.82 -3.68 14.10
C CYS A 421 -8.19 -5.05 14.39
N SER A 422 -7.18 -5.11 15.27
CA SER A 422 -6.57 -6.38 15.68
C SER A 422 -7.56 -7.34 16.34
N ALA A 423 -8.48 -6.81 17.15
CA ALA A 423 -9.51 -7.62 17.80
C ALA A 423 -10.50 -8.24 16.78
N ILE A 424 -10.86 -7.51 15.71
CA ILE A 424 -11.69 -8.04 14.62
C ILE A 424 -11.02 -9.27 14.00
N TYR A 425 -9.73 -9.19 13.67
CA TYR A 425 -9.00 -10.29 13.04
C TYR A 425 -8.76 -11.46 14.01
N GLN A 426 -8.37 -11.18 15.23
CA GLN A 426 -8.15 -12.22 16.25
C GLN A 426 -9.42 -13.02 16.56
N ALA A 427 -10.61 -12.38 16.54
CA ALA A 427 -11.90 -13.07 16.68
C ALA A 427 -12.16 -14.07 15.54
N ASN A 428 -11.53 -13.89 14.38
CA ASN A 428 -11.62 -14.77 13.21
C ASN A 428 -10.36 -15.65 13.02
N GLY A 429 -9.49 -15.74 14.04
CA GLY A 429 -8.30 -16.60 14.02
C GLY A 429 -7.15 -16.05 13.18
N MET A 430 -7.19 -14.79 12.80
CA MET A 430 -6.10 -14.13 12.08
C MET A 430 -5.14 -13.38 13.03
N PRO A 431 -3.88 -13.14 12.63
CA PRO A 431 -2.93 -12.39 13.44
C PRO A 431 -3.35 -10.91 13.58
N PRO A 432 -2.87 -10.21 14.63
CA PRO A 432 -3.10 -8.77 14.77
C PRO A 432 -2.44 -7.98 13.61
N VAL A 433 -2.94 -6.78 13.35
CA VAL A 433 -2.63 -5.99 12.13
C VAL A 433 -1.14 -5.79 11.87
N TYR A 434 -0.33 -5.55 12.91
CA TYR A 434 1.12 -5.34 12.77
C TYR A 434 1.93 -6.63 12.50
N GLN A 435 1.30 -7.80 12.54
CA GLN A 435 1.91 -9.08 12.15
C GLN A 435 1.43 -9.55 10.77
N GLN A 436 0.60 -8.77 10.12
CA GLN A 436 0.10 -9.10 8.78
C GLN A 436 1.03 -8.53 7.71
N PRO A 437 1.12 -9.18 6.54
CA PRO A 437 1.93 -8.69 5.43
C PRO A 437 1.59 -7.24 5.07
N LEU A 438 2.57 -6.35 5.00
CA LEU A 438 2.44 -4.93 4.65
C LEU A 438 1.35 -4.15 5.41
N GLY A 439 0.90 -4.64 6.57
CA GLY A 439 -0.22 -4.02 7.28
C GLY A 439 -1.58 -4.18 6.60
N ALA A 440 -1.72 -5.17 5.71
CA ALA A 440 -2.86 -5.39 4.83
C ALA A 440 -4.23 -5.29 5.50
N GLY A 441 -4.38 -5.92 6.66
CA GLY A 441 -5.63 -5.85 7.40
C GLY A 441 -5.87 -4.46 8.02
N GLY A 442 -4.81 -3.75 8.39
CA GLY A 442 -4.92 -2.36 8.86
C GLY A 442 -5.46 -1.46 7.77
N SER A 443 -4.93 -1.56 6.56
CA SER A 443 -5.44 -0.84 5.40
C SER A 443 -6.91 -1.15 5.14
N ALA A 444 -7.33 -2.43 5.22
CA ALA A 444 -8.73 -2.80 5.06
C ALA A 444 -9.63 -2.21 6.15
N CYS A 445 -9.18 -2.16 7.42
CA CYS A 445 -9.90 -1.45 8.48
C CYS A 445 -10.07 0.02 8.15
N ASP A 446 -8.98 0.68 7.78
CA ASP A 446 -8.92 2.13 7.62
C ASP A 446 -9.79 2.61 6.46
N ASP A 447 -9.76 1.92 5.31
CA ASP A 447 -10.60 2.28 4.16
C ASP A 447 -12.09 2.03 4.40
N VAL A 448 -12.43 0.89 5.02
CA VAL A 448 -13.84 0.61 5.35
C VAL A 448 -14.33 1.58 6.43
N TRP A 449 -13.51 1.95 7.41
CA TRP A 449 -13.87 2.95 8.43
C TRP A 449 -13.95 4.35 7.85
N LEU A 450 -13.09 4.71 6.88
CA LEU A 450 -13.17 5.96 6.14
C LEU A 450 -14.51 6.08 5.42
N LEU A 451 -14.89 5.05 4.66
CA LEU A 451 -16.18 5.01 3.98
C LEU A 451 -17.35 5.05 4.98
N ALA A 452 -17.29 4.26 6.05
CA ALA A 452 -18.32 4.23 7.07
C ALA A 452 -18.46 5.59 7.77
N GLY A 453 -17.35 6.24 8.09
CA GLY A 453 -17.32 7.59 8.66
C GLY A 453 -17.98 8.61 7.72
N ALA A 454 -17.61 8.58 6.44
CA ALA A 454 -18.21 9.44 5.42
C ALA A 454 -19.73 9.22 5.29
N ILE A 455 -20.19 7.97 5.23
CA ILE A 455 -21.62 7.63 5.13
C ILE A 455 -22.39 8.07 6.38
N ASN A 456 -21.88 7.80 7.57
CA ASN A 456 -22.57 8.06 8.83
C ASN A 456 -22.78 9.57 9.10
N HIS A 457 -21.95 10.42 8.53
CA HIS A 457 -22.02 11.88 8.69
C HIS A 457 -22.51 12.59 7.42
N ALA A 458 -22.79 11.86 6.34
CA ALA A 458 -23.29 12.44 5.11
C ALA A 458 -24.68 13.06 5.32
N PRO A 459 -24.96 14.26 4.77
CA PRO A 459 -26.28 14.87 4.86
C PRO A 459 -27.36 14.10 4.07
N THR A 460 -26.95 13.31 3.07
CA THR A 460 -27.83 12.48 2.25
C THR A 460 -27.10 11.21 1.83
N LEU A 461 -27.85 10.11 1.54
CA LEU A 461 -27.28 8.89 0.95
C LEU A 461 -27.09 9.05 -0.56
N GLN A 462 -26.31 10.06 -0.94
CA GLN A 462 -25.88 10.30 -2.32
C GLN A 462 -24.37 10.28 -2.41
N ARG A 463 -23.82 9.69 -3.46
CA ARG A 463 -22.37 9.55 -3.69
C ARG A 463 -21.62 10.87 -3.51
N ARG A 464 -22.13 11.96 -4.10
CA ARG A 464 -21.52 13.30 -4.02
C ARG A 464 -21.51 13.90 -2.60
N ALA A 465 -22.31 13.35 -1.68
CA ALA A 465 -22.40 13.85 -0.31
C ALA A 465 -21.35 13.25 0.64
N LEU A 466 -20.60 12.22 0.19
CA LEU A 466 -19.62 11.54 1.03
C LEU A 466 -18.48 12.48 1.48
N ALA A 467 -18.00 13.37 0.60
CA ALA A 467 -16.96 14.34 0.98
C ALA A 467 -17.45 15.30 2.08
N ALA A 468 -18.71 15.76 2.01
CA ALA A 468 -19.31 16.56 3.07
C ALA A 468 -19.49 15.76 4.37
N GLY A 469 -19.82 14.45 4.26
CA GLY A 469 -19.88 13.55 5.39
C GLY A 469 -18.53 13.37 6.07
N LEU A 470 -17.47 13.19 5.30
CA LEU A 470 -16.11 13.06 5.83
C LEU A 470 -15.64 14.36 6.50
N GLN A 471 -15.93 15.50 5.87
CA GLN A 471 -15.67 16.81 6.47
C GLN A 471 -16.44 16.99 7.80
N ALA A 472 -17.69 16.54 7.89
CA ALA A 472 -18.47 16.62 9.12
C ALA A 472 -17.96 15.66 10.20
N ALA A 473 -17.39 14.53 9.84
CA ALA A 473 -16.69 13.62 10.75
C ALA A 473 -15.43 14.28 11.34
N GLY A 474 -14.76 15.15 10.58
CA GLY A 474 -13.52 15.85 10.96
C GLY A 474 -12.30 14.93 11.06
N SER A 475 -12.42 13.79 11.69
CA SER A 475 -11.39 12.76 11.75
C SER A 475 -12.00 11.37 11.85
N VAL A 476 -11.26 10.36 11.43
CA VAL A 476 -11.61 8.94 11.55
C VAL A 476 -10.50 8.26 12.36
N GLU A 477 -10.86 7.41 13.30
CA GLU A 477 -9.85 6.63 14.04
C GLU A 477 -9.28 5.57 13.10
N PHE A 478 -8.04 5.76 12.68
CA PHE A 478 -7.32 4.78 11.88
C PHE A 478 -6.57 3.77 12.75
N SER A 479 -6.32 2.60 12.19
CA SER A 479 -5.60 1.52 12.84
C SER A 479 -4.09 1.62 12.56
N TYR A 480 -3.55 0.65 11.93
CA TYR A 480 -2.21 0.49 11.42
C TYR A 480 -2.34 0.03 9.96
N PRO A 481 -1.67 0.60 8.98
CA PRO A 481 -0.45 1.42 9.11
C PRO A 481 -0.66 2.94 9.16
N TYR A 482 -1.88 3.47 9.00
CA TYR A 482 -2.09 4.91 8.86
C TYR A 482 -2.05 5.69 10.18
N GLY A 483 -1.67 6.95 10.07
CA GLY A 483 -1.49 7.87 11.19
C GLY A 483 -2.74 8.68 11.53
N PRO A 484 -2.58 9.71 12.36
CA PRO A 484 -3.65 10.65 12.62
C PRO A 484 -4.05 11.36 11.33
N ASN A 485 -5.33 11.71 11.26
CA ASN A 485 -5.92 12.36 10.10
C ASN A 485 -6.82 13.52 10.52
N GLN A 486 -7.04 14.44 9.59
CA GLN A 486 -7.97 15.53 9.75
C GLN A 486 -8.58 15.90 8.40
N PHE A 487 -9.89 15.76 8.29
CA PHE A 487 -10.63 16.09 7.10
C PHE A 487 -11.28 17.46 7.22
N GLY A 488 -11.22 18.25 6.16
CA GLY A 488 -11.76 19.60 6.10
C GLY A 488 -12.35 19.92 4.73
N PRO A 489 -12.71 21.16 4.47
CA PRO A 489 -13.22 21.59 3.17
C PRO A 489 -12.23 21.27 2.04
N GLY A 490 -12.65 20.46 1.08
CA GLY A 490 -11.81 20.05 -0.05
C GLY A 490 -10.72 19.02 0.26
N VAL A 491 -10.61 18.55 1.52
CA VAL A 491 -9.62 17.56 1.95
C VAL A 491 -10.31 16.20 2.10
N THR A 492 -9.94 15.27 1.24
CA THR A 492 -10.45 13.87 1.21
C THR A 492 -9.33 12.84 1.37
N THR A 493 -8.10 13.29 1.67
CA THR A 493 -6.92 12.47 2.00
C THR A 493 -6.65 12.46 3.50
N GLY A 494 -6.12 11.35 4.03
CA GLY A 494 -6.08 11.12 5.47
C GLY A 494 -4.84 11.66 6.19
N GLN A 495 -3.65 11.42 5.67
CA GLN A 495 -2.40 11.66 6.39
C GLN A 495 -1.88 13.10 6.23
N GLU A 496 -2.44 14.02 7.00
CA GLU A 496 -2.00 15.43 7.04
C GLU A 496 -0.86 15.67 8.06
N PHE A 497 -0.21 14.59 8.52
CA PHE A 497 0.84 14.62 9.53
C PHE A 497 2.00 13.74 9.13
N TRP A 498 3.18 14.05 9.66
CA TRP A 498 4.38 13.25 9.45
C TRP A 498 5.16 13.06 10.75
N ARG A 499 5.97 12.01 10.78
CA ARG A 499 6.98 11.77 11.82
C ARG A 499 8.18 11.03 11.23
N THR A 500 9.18 10.74 12.06
CA THR A 500 10.41 10.10 11.63
C THR A 500 10.56 8.71 12.23
N VAL A 501 10.93 7.77 11.38
CA VAL A 501 11.38 6.43 11.79
C VAL A 501 12.81 6.19 11.31
N GLN A 502 13.54 5.32 12.00
CA GLN A 502 14.92 4.96 11.65
C GLN A 502 15.06 3.45 11.60
N PHE A 503 15.74 2.95 10.59
CA PHE A 503 16.07 1.53 10.48
C PHE A 503 17.23 1.17 11.39
N LEU A 504 17.05 0.14 12.22
CA LEU A 504 18.05 -0.38 13.15
C LEU A 504 18.41 -1.82 12.78
N THR A 505 19.66 -2.03 12.41
CA THR A 505 20.18 -3.37 12.09
C THR A 505 20.16 -4.32 13.28
N SER A 506 20.21 -3.80 14.52
CA SER A 506 20.16 -4.63 15.74
C SER A 506 18.87 -5.44 15.91
N CYS A 507 17.76 -4.99 15.32
CA CYS A 507 16.48 -5.71 15.31
C CYS A 507 16.01 -6.04 13.88
N GLY A 508 16.68 -5.54 12.82
CA GLY A 508 16.18 -5.61 11.46
C GLY A 508 14.84 -4.91 11.29
N CYS A 509 14.61 -3.86 12.02
CA CYS A 509 13.32 -3.20 12.11
C CYS A 509 13.41 -1.67 12.08
N TRP A 510 12.35 -1.02 11.66
CA TRP A 510 12.16 0.42 11.81
C TRP A 510 11.64 0.75 13.19
N ARG A 511 12.20 1.79 13.81
CA ARG A 511 11.73 2.32 15.09
C ARG A 511 11.40 3.79 14.97
N VAL A 512 10.38 4.19 15.70
CA VAL A 512 10.03 5.60 15.85
C VAL A 512 11.13 6.30 16.63
N VAL A 513 11.73 7.33 16.05
CA VAL A 513 12.76 8.17 16.69
C VAL A 513 12.19 9.51 17.14
N ASP A 514 11.06 9.91 16.58
CA ASP A 514 10.29 11.07 17.00
C ASP A 514 8.84 10.62 17.20
N PRO A 515 8.37 10.48 18.45
CA PRO A 515 7.02 9.98 18.71
C PRO A 515 5.93 10.99 18.34
N THR A 516 6.30 12.25 18.11
CA THR A 516 5.35 13.32 17.77
C THR A 516 5.00 13.25 16.29
N PHE A 517 3.71 13.30 16.00
CA PHE A 517 3.23 13.59 14.66
C PHE A 517 3.22 15.11 14.46
N HIS A 518 3.95 15.58 13.49
CA HIS A 518 4.01 17.00 13.09
C HIS A 518 3.00 17.28 11.99
N PRO A 519 2.37 18.44 11.99
CA PRO A 519 1.54 18.84 10.85
C PRO A 519 2.40 18.98 9.60
N SER A 520 1.80 18.79 8.44
CA SER A 520 2.45 18.99 7.14
C SER A 520 2.94 20.43 6.95
N PHE A 521 3.99 20.60 6.15
CA PHE A 521 4.61 21.88 5.84
C PHE A 521 3.77 22.75 4.90
#